data_2d436b11519b414f90f69a265479fb6a
#
_entry.id   2d436b11519b414f90f69a265479fb6a
#
_cell.length_a   1.000
_cell.length_b   1.000
_cell.length_c   1.000
_cell.angle_alpha   90.00
_cell.angle_beta   90.00
_cell.angle_gamma   90.00
#
_symmetry.space_group_name_H-M   'P 1'
#
loop_
_entity.id
_entity.type
_entity.pdbx_description
1 polymer ?
#
loop_
_entity_poly.entity_id
_entity_poly.type
_entity_poly.pdbx_seq_one_letter_code
_entity_poly.pdbx_strand_id
1 'polypeptide(L)'
;MYWGIEVNESSLEEARKNNIFDDIGVKILKEELDNIDRIEEIKFDLLFQGELEIDLGGVTCFVKEMVNPHRNDGTIVYVPWEKTLFLGDSAYGRSKDGKSCYDRSKLISMMEEVNTYDADFYLCSHESICDKEEMKWYFDKLNMGLEMTQGLDKLEDIVEKFQEIYNTEPSETDLFFLESIYE
;
A
#
# COMPACT_ATOMS: atom_id res chain seq x y z
N MET A 1 -1.22 14.39 15.50
CA MET A 1 -0.71 13.14 16.15
C MET A 1 -0.33 12.17 15.06
N TYR A 2 0.94 12.02 14.77
CA TYR A 2 1.41 11.04 13.80
C TYR A 2 1.30 9.67 14.50
N TRP A 3 0.44 8.77 14.01
CA TRP A 3 0.19 7.46 14.64
C TRP A 3 -0.31 7.48 16.10
N GLY A 4 -0.92 8.55 16.55
CA GLY A 4 -1.29 8.71 17.93
C GLY A 4 -0.11 9.06 18.86
N ILE A 5 1.04 9.43 18.31
CA ILE A 5 2.25 9.80 19.04
C ILE A 5 2.49 11.30 18.83
N GLU A 6 2.67 12.04 19.92
CA GLU A 6 3.17 13.40 19.86
C GLU A 6 4.58 13.38 19.28
N VAL A 7 4.84 14.10 18.18
CA VAL A 7 6.13 14.04 17.48
C VAL A 7 7.14 14.96 18.16
N ASN A 8 8.04 14.39 18.94
CA ASN A 8 9.18 15.07 19.55
C ASN A 8 10.34 14.06 19.71
N GLU A 9 11.53 14.53 20.10
CA GLU A 9 12.70 13.67 20.25
C GLU A 9 12.46 12.46 21.19
N SER A 10 11.76 12.68 22.30
CA SER A 10 11.48 11.62 23.28
C SER A 10 10.53 10.57 22.74
N SER A 11 9.45 11.00 22.06
CA SER A 11 8.45 10.09 21.49
C SER A 11 8.99 9.29 20.31
N LEU A 12 9.91 9.86 19.51
CA LEU A 12 10.58 9.12 18.45
C LEU A 12 11.47 8.01 19.00
N GLU A 13 12.23 8.29 20.06
CA GLU A 13 13.04 7.26 20.71
C GLU A 13 12.17 6.17 21.37
N GLU A 14 11.01 6.52 21.89
CA GLU A 14 10.05 5.54 22.41
C GLU A 14 9.44 4.72 21.27
N ALA A 15 9.05 5.35 20.16
CA ALA A 15 8.53 4.67 18.97
C ALA A 15 9.57 3.71 18.39
N ARG A 16 10.85 4.08 18.37
CA ARG A 16 11.96 3.21 17.97
C ARG A 16 12.10 2.00 18.89
N LYS A 17 12.08 2.18 20.21
CA LYS A 17 12.16 1.10 21.20
C LYS A 17 11.00 0.13 21.11
N ASN A 18 9.82 0.62 20.68
CA ASN A 18 8.62 -0.17 20.53
C ASN A 18 8.45 -0.76 19.10
N ASN A 19 9.48 -0.66 18.25
CA ASN A 19 9.48 -1.11 16.85
C ASN A 19 8.34 -0.51 16.00
N ILE A 20 7.89 0.71 16.32
CA ILE A 20 6.92 1.47 15.51
C ILE A 20 7.65 2.12 14.33
N PHE A 21 8.89 2.61 14.56
CA PHE A 21 9.82 3.07 13.54
C PHE A 21 11.14 2.31 13.68
N ASP A 22 11.76 1.99 12.56
CA ASP A 22 13.12 1.51 12.51
C ASP A 22 14.14 2.68 12.61
N ASP A 23 15.42 2.36 12.69
CA ASP A 23 16.49 3.37 12.77
C ASP A 23 16.54 4.26 11.52
N ILE A 24 16.14 3.74 10.35
CA ILE A 24 16.10 4.46 9.08
C ILE A 24 14.94 5.46 9.10
N GLY A 25 13.74 5.03 9.50
CA GLY A 25 12.56 5.90 9.62
C GLY A 25 12.78 7.05 10.60
N VAL A 26 13.39 6.80 11.76
CA VAL A 26 13.75 7.85 12.73
C VAL A 26 14.77 8.82 12.12
N LYS A 27 15.77 8.32 11.39
CA LYS A 27 16.77 9.16 10.73
C LYS A 27 16.14 10.06 9.67
N ILE A 28 15.28 9.51 8.80
CA ILE A 28 14.57 10.27 7.76
C ILE A 28 13.75 11.40 8.39
N LEU A 29 12.95 11.10 9.43
CA LEU A 29 12.15 12.11 10.12
C LEU A 29 13.01 13.23 10.71
N LYS A 30 14.16 12.91 11.29
CA LYS A 30 15.09 13.92 11.83
C LYS A 30 15.78 14.75 10.75
N GLU A 31 16.02 14.19 9.57
CA GLU A 31 16.64 14.90 8.44
C GLU A 31 15.62 15.78 7.68
N GLU A 32 14.37 15.36 7.58
CA GLU A 32 13.32 16.10 6.87
C GLU A 32 12.68 17.22 7.71
N LEU A 33 12.72 17.08 9.03
CA LEU A 33 12.10 18.04 9.95
C LEU A 33 13.19 18.88 10.62
N ASP A 34 13.32 20.13 10.20
CA ASP A 34 14.32 21.08 10.72
C ASP A 34 14.26 21.26 12.26
N ASN A 35 13.09 21.08 12.86
CA ASN A 35 12.89 21.17 14.30
C ASN A 35 11.66 20.35 14.73
N ILE A 36 11.92 19.13 15.14
CA ILE A 36 10.89 18.17 15.50
C ILE A 36 10.07 18.61 16.74
N ASP A 37 10.68 19.38 17.64
CA ASP A 37 10.00 19.89 18.85
C ASP A 37 9.03 21.05 18.56
N ARG A 38 8.98 21.53 17.32
CA ARG A 38 8.05 22.59 16.87
C ARG A 38 6.87 22.05 16.05
N ILE A 39 6.73 20.75 15.93
CA ILE A 39 5.59 20.17 15.23
C ILE A 39 4.35 20.36 16.09
N GLU A 40 3.43 21.18 15.59
CA GLU A 40 2.12 21.34 16.20
C GLU A 40 1.21 20.17 15.83
N GLU A 41 0.36 19.76 16.77
CA GLU A 41 -0.66 18.74 16.50
C GLU A 41 -1.61 19.23 15.41
N ILE A 42 -1.66 18.50 14.30
CA ILE A 42 -2.64 18.76 13.23
C ILE A 42 -4.00 18.25 13.69
N LYS A 43 -4.99 19.16 13.73
CA LYS A 43 -6.39 18.80 13.94
C LYS A 43 -7.05 18.60 12.60
N PHE A 44 -7.78 17.51 12.47
CA PHE A 44 -8.58 17.27 11.26
C PHE A 44 -9.85 18.14 11.31
N ASP A 45 -10.12 18.89 10.24
CA ASP A 45 -11.35 19.66 10.10
C ASP A 45 -12.54 18.79 9.70
N LEU A 46 -12.28 17.67 9.02
CA LEU A 46 -13.28 16.73 8.57
C LEU A 46 -12.85 15.30 8.93
N LEU A 47 -13.72 14.55 9.56
CA LEU A 47 -13.60 13.12 9.76
C LEU A 47 -14.81 12.45 9.09
N PHE A 48 -14.57 11.37 8.36
CA PHE A 48 -15.64 10.59 7.73
C PHE A 48 -15.43 9.10 7.96
N GLN A 49 -16.47 8.33 7.73
CA GLN A 49 -16.43 6.88 7.74
C GLN A 49 -17.19 6.37 6.51
N GLY A 50 -16.65 5.36 5.85
CA GLY A 50 -17.22 4.80 4.64
C GLY A 50 -16.88 5.63 3.40
N GLU A 51 -17.82 6.41 2.89
CA GLU A 51 -17.65 7.19 1.66
C GLU A 51 -18.08 8.65 1.84
N LEU A 52 -17.36 9.56 1.20
CA LEU A 52 -17.65 10.98 1.14
C LEU A 52 -17.64 11.45 -0.31
N GLU A 53 -18.73 12.10 -0.74
CA GLU A 53 -18.81 12.79 -2.02
C GLU A 53 -18.42 14.26 -1.85
N ILE A 54 -17.52 14.76 -2.71
CA ILE A 54 -17.07 16.15 -2.71
C ILE A 54 -17.33 16.75 -4.08
N ASP A 55 -18.19 17.78 -4.14
CA ASP A 55 -18.40 18.61 -5.33
C ASP A 55 -17.40 19.78 -5.32
N LEU A 56 -16.50 19.78 -6.30
CA LEU A 56 -15.48 20.81 -6.49
C LEU A 56 -15.92 21.95 -7.42
N GLY A 57 -17.24 22.05 -7.71
CA GLY A 57 -17.78 23.08 -8.59
C GLY A 57 -17.67 22.72 -10.08
N GLY A 58 -18.06 21.51 -10.43
CA GLY A 58 -18.07 20.99 -11.79
C GLY A 58 -17.34 19.67 -11.98
N VAL A 59 -16.59 19.24 -10.98
CA VAL A 59 -15.99 17.92 -10.89
C VAL A 59 -16.36 17.33 -9.54
N THR A 60 -16.94 16.15 -9.53
CA THR A 60 -17.23 15.39 -8.31
C THR A 60 -16.15 14.34 -8.10
N CYS A 61 -15.66 14.21 -6.87
CA CYS A 61 -14.81 13.11 -6.46
C CYS A 61 -15.44 12.34 -5.29
N PHE A 62 -15.18 11.04 -5.27
CA PHE A 62 -15.60 10.14 -4.20
C PHE A 62 -14.38 9.73 -3.40
N VAL A 63 -14.42 10.01 -2.11
CA VAL A 63 -13.38 9.62 -1.15
C VAL A 63 -13.92 8.46 -0.36
N LYS A 64 -13.26 7.31 -0.40
CA LYS A 64 -13.75 6.09 0.22
C LYS A 64 -12.70 5.42 1.07
N GLU A 65 -13.11 4.97 2.26
CA GLU A 65 -12.32 4.06 3.08
C GLU A 65 -12.19 2.70 2.38
N MET A 66 -10.98 2.16 2.33
CA MET A 66 -10.70 0.89 1.65
C MET A 66 -9.81 -0.01 2.50
N VAL A 67 -10.24 -1.28 2.62
CA VAL A 67 -9.39 -2.33 3.18
C VAL A 67 -8.24 -2.59 2.20
N ASN A 68 -7.00 -2.53 2.69
CA ASN A 68 -5.83 -2.72 1.86
C ASN A 68 -4.68 -3.38 2.65
N PRO A 69 -3.69 -3.97 1.96
CA PRO A 69 -2.59 -4.67 2.62
C PRO A 69 -1.59 -3.75 3.32
N HIS A 70 -1.55 -2.46 2.95
CA HIS A 70 -0.58 -1.52 3.52
C HIS A 70 -0.97 -1.10 4.94
N ARG A 71 -2.24 -0.68 5.15
CA ARG A 71 -2.75 -0.16 6.42
C ARG A 71 -4.22 -0.45 6.64
N ASN A 72 -4.68 -0.21 7.88
CA ASN A 72 -6.09 -0.38 8.23
C ASN A 72 -6.93 0.88 7.97
N ASP A 73 -6.30 2.01 7.69
CA ASP A 73 -6.91 3.34 7.52
C ASP A 73 -6.72 3.87 6.08
N GLY A 74 -6.65 2.97 5.11
CA GLY A 74 -6.51 3.32 3.71
C GLY A 74 -7.70 4.07 3.16
N THR A 75 -7.41 5.08 2.35
CA THR A 75 -8.40 5.91 1.68
C THR A 75 -8.04 6.06 0.22
N ILE A 76 -9.02 5.92 -0.66
CA ILE A 76 -8.89 6.14 -2.10
C ILE A 76 -9.74 7.31 -2.52
N VAL A 77 -9.37 7.93 -3.65
CA VAL A 77 -10.18 9.00 -4.25
C VAL A 77 -10.45 8.66 -5.72
N TYR A 78 -11.72 8.60 -6.08
CA TYR A 78 -12.13 8.34 -7.45
C TYR A 78 -12.73 9.59 -8.09
N VAL A 79 -12.26 9.94 -9.28
CA VAL A 79 -12.75 11.06 -10.09
C VAL A 79 -13.33 10.49 -11.38
N PRO A 80 -14.67 10.24 -11.43
CA PRO A 80 -15.31 9.54 -12.56
C PRO A 80 -15.14 10.25 -13.90
N TRP A 81 -15.22 11.58 -13.90
CA TRP A 81 -15.09 12.38 -15.13
C TRP A 81 -13.73 12.19 -15.82
N GLU A 82 -12.68 12.08 -15.01
CA GLU A 82 -11.29 11.86 -15.47
C GLU A 82 -10.92 10.38 -15.52
N LYS A 83 -11.84 9.47 -15.14
CA LYS A 83 -11.58 8.04 -15.01
C LYS A 83 -10.29 7.75 -14.24
N THR A 84 -10.06 8.50 -13.18
CA THR A 84 -8.82 8.47 -12.41
C THR A 84 -9.08 7.99 -10.99
N LEU A 85 -8.30 7.01 -10.56
CA LEU A 85 -8.35 6.44 -9.21
C LEU A 85 -7.02 6.69 -8.48
N PHE A 86 -7.08 7.47 -7.40
CA PHE A 86 -5.95 7.69 -6.51
C PHE A 86 -5.94 6.59 -5.45
N LEU A 87 -4.92 5.78 -5.46
CA LEU A 87 -4.75 4.65 -4.54
C LEU A 87 -3.85 4.99 -3.36
N GLY A 88 -3.04 6.05 -3.45
CA GLY A 88 -2.02 6.32 -2.45
C GLY A 88 -1.10 5.10 -2.26
N ASP A 89 -0.92 4.68 -1.01
CA ASP A 89 -0.13 3.49 -0.67
C ASP A 89 -0.96 2.20 -0.66
N SER A 90 -2.25 2.27 -0.97
CA SER A 90 -3.16 1.13 -0.78
C SER A 90 -2.82 -0.11 -1.61
N ALA A 91 -2.13 0.07 -2.73
CA ALA A 91 -1.69 -1.03 -3.59
C ALA A 91 -0.37 -1.69 -3.12
N TYR A 92 0.33 -1.10 -2.15
CA TYR A 92 1.60 -1.64 -1.66
C TYR A 92 1.41 -2.57 -0.46
N GLY A 93 2.37 -3.51 -0.29
CA GLY A 93 2.52 -4.25 0.95
C GLY A 93 3.02 -3.35 2.09
N ARG A 94 2.81 -3.77 3.32
CA ARG A 94 3.47 -3.13 4.47
C ARG A 94 4.95 -3.50 4.52
N SER A 95 5.78 -2.63 5.08
CA SER A 95 7.16 -2.97 5.38
C SER A 95 7.23 -3.80 6.68
N LYS A 96 7.90 -4.97 6.60
CA LYS A 96 8.21 -5.83 7.74
C LYS A 96 9.66 -6.27 7.60
N ASP A 97 10.50 -5.90 8.55
CA ASP A 97 11.94 -6.21 8.54
C ASP A 97 12.66 -5.79 7.23
N GLY A 98 12.23 -4.66 6.65
CA GLY A 98 12.79 -4.11 5.41
C GLY A 98 12.32 -4.81 4.13
N LYS A 99 11.37 -5.74 4.23
CA LYS A 99 10.74 -6.41 3.08
C LYS A 99 9.30 -5.97 2.91
N SER A 100 8.82 -5.96 1.67
CA SER A 100 7.39 -5.79 1.38
C SER A 100 6.63 -7.05 1.77
N CYS A 101 5.47 -6.89 2.42
CA CYS A 101 4.68 -8.00 2.93
C CYS A 101 3.19 -7.72 2.73
N TYR A 102 2.49 -8.61 2.03
CA TYR A 102 1.06 -8.50 1.75
C TYR A 102 0.27 -9.46 2.62
N ASP A 103 -0.68 -8.91 3.39
CA ASP A 103 -1.76 -9.71 3.98
C ASP A 103 -2.66 -10.21 2.84
N ARG A 104 -2.73 -11.53 2.67
CA ARG A 104 -3.45 -12.19 1.57
C ARG A 104 -4.91 -11.77 1.48
N SER A 105 -5.62 -11.74 2.59
CA SER A 105 -7.04 -11.43 2.61
C SER A 105 -7.32 -9.98 2.23
N LYS A 106 -6.51 -9.06 2.74
CA LYS A 106 -6.60 -7.64 2.43
C LYS A 106 -6.18 -7.33 1.00
N LEU A 107 -5.18 -8.05 0.47
CA LEU A 107 -4.76 -7.93 -0.92
C LEU A 107 -5.88 -8.31 -1.87
N ILE A 108 -6.55 -9.44 -1.64
CA ILE A 108 -7.69 -9.87 -2.44
C ILE A 108 -8.82 -8.83 -2.38
N SER A 109 -9.19 -8.39 -1.16
CA SER A 109 -10.25 -7.37 -0.99
C SER A 109 -9.92 -6.06 -1.70
N MET A 110 -8.65 -5.61 -1.66
CA MET A 110 -8.20 -4.41 -2.35
C MET A 110 -8.32 -4.55 -3.87
N MET A 111 -7.85 -5.66 -4.44
CA MET A 111 -7.94 -5.89 -5.88
C MET A 111 -9.39 -6.01 -6.37
N GLU A 112 -10.26 -6.69 -5.60
CA GLU A 112 -11.69 -6.78 -5.89
C GLU A 112 -12.33 -5.38 -5.90
N GLU A 113 -12.06 -4.56 -4.88
CA GLU A 113 -12.57 -3.20 -4.78
C GLU A 113 -12.10 -2.32 -5.95
N VAL A 114 -10.79 -2.30 -6.24
CA VAL A 114 -10.21 -1.49 -7.33
C VAL A 114 -10.81 -1.87 -8.68
N ASN A 115 -11.08 -3.14 -8.91
CA ASN A 115 -11.69 -3.62 -10.15
C ASN A 115 -13.16 -3.19 -10.32
N THR A 116 -13.80 -2.63 -9.30
CA THR A 116 -15.16 -2.09 -9.43
C THR A 116 -15.22 -0.71 -10.10
N TYR A 117 -14.07 -0.01 -10.16
CA TYR A 117 -14.00 1.35 -10.71
C TYR A 117 -13.73 1.32 -12.22
N ASP A 118 -14.48 2.15 -12.99
CA ASP A 118 -14.16 2.41 -14.40
C ASP A 118 -13.04 3.45 -14.50
N ALA A 119 -11.82 3.03 -14.16
CA ALA A 119 -10.64 3.87 -14.20
C ALA A 119 -9.75 3.51 -15.39
N ASP A 120 -9.20 4.54 -16.04
CA ASP A 120 -8.20 4.43 -17.09
C ASP A 120 -6.80 4.79 -16.56
N PHE A 121 -6.73 5.57 -15.45
CA PHE A 121 -5.50 6.00 -14.79
C PHE A 121 -5.54 5.73 -13.30
N TYR A 122 -4.39 5.30 -12.78
CA TYR A 122 -4.18 4.98 -11.36
C TYR A 122 -2.98 5.74 -10.82
N LEU A 123 -3.14 6.39 -9.67
CA LEU A 123 -2.08 7.14 -8.99
C LEU A 123 -1.73 6.47 -7.68
N CYS A 124 -0.55 5.87 -7.64
CA CYS A 124 0.09 5.35 -6.44
C CYS A 124 1.11 6.37 -5.92
N SER A 125 1.38 6.38 -4.61
CA SER A 125 2.18 7.45 -3.98
C SER A 125 3.63 7.54 -4.45
N HIS A 126 4.23 6.41 -4.83
CA HIS A 126 5.68 6.32 -5.08
C HIS A 126 6.02 6.03 -6.54
N GLU A 127 5.03 5.94 -7.42
CA GLU A 127 5.20 5.59 -8.82
C GLU A 127 4.71 6.70 -9.74
N SER A 128 5.09 6.62 -11.01
CA SER A 128 4.46 7.41 -12.07
C SER A 128 2.99 7.00 -12.21
N ILE A 129 2.22 7.84 -12.88
CA ILE A 129 0.83 7.51 -13.23
C ILE A 129 0.84 6.20 -14.02
N CYS A 130 0.11 5.21 -13.54
CA CYS A 130 -0.11 3.94 -14.21
C CYS A 130 -1.35 4.01 -15.08
N ASP A 131 -1.28 3.50 -16.29
CA ASP A 131 -2.46 3.25 -17.09
C ASP A 131 -3.13 1.90 -16.74
N LYS A 132 -4.24 1.62 -17.41
CA LYS A 132 -5.01 0.40 -17.17
C LYS A 132 -4.25 -0.90 -17.50
N GLU A 133 -3.34 -0.88 -18.48
CA GLU A 133 -2.55 -2.04 -18.87
C GLU A 133 -1.44 -2.30 -17.86
N GLU A 134 -0.80 -1.24 -17.36
CA GLU A 134 0.22 -1.31 -16.32
C GLU A 134 -0.38 -1.80 -14.99
N MET A 135 -1.55 -1.27 -14.60
CA MET A 135 -2.25 -1.74 -13.40
C MET A 135 -2.70 -3.20 -13.54
N LYS A 136 -3.18 -3.59 -14.72
CA LYS A 136 -3.53 -4.99 -14.99
C LYS A 136 -2.31 -5.91 -14.87
N TRP A 137 -1.18 -5.51 -15.43
CA TRP A 137 0.08 -6.26 -15.30
C TRP A 137 0.48 -6.44 -13.82
N TYR A 138 0.37 -5.36 -13.04
CA TYR A 138 0.66 -5.41 -11.61
C TYR A 138 -0.26 -6.39 -10.87
N PHE A 139 -1.56 -6.34 -11.14
CA PHE A 139 -2.53 -7.26 -10.54
C PHE A 139 -2.35 -8.70 -11.02
N ASP A 140 -1.96 -8.93 -12.27
CA ASP A 140 -1.62 -10.25 -12.76
C ASP A 140 -0.42 -10.85 -11.98
N LYS A 141 0.59 -10.03 -11.65
CA LYS A 141 1.73 -10.44 -10.81
C LYS A 141 1.32 -10.76 -9.37
N LEU A 142 0.47 -9.93 -8.77
CA LEU A 142 -0.07 -10.19 -7.43
C LEU A 142 -0.92 -11.47 -7.41
N ASN A 143 -1.76 -11.70 -8.41
CA ASN A 143 -2.56 -12.93 -8.54
C ASN A 143 -1.66 -14.17 -8.73
N MET A 144 -0.62 -14.07 -9.54
CA MET A 144 0.38 -15.13 -9.68
C MET A 144 1.01 -15.46 -8.32
N GLY A 145 1.43 -14.44 -7.55
CA GLY A 145 1.96 -14.62 -6.21
C GLY A 145 0.97 -15.30 -5.27
N LEU A 146 -0.30 -14.87 -5.28
CA LEU A 146 -1.37 -15.49 -4.49
C LEU A 146 -1.60 -16.96 -4.85
N GLU A 147 -1.55 -17.31 -6.12
CA GLU A 147 -1.74 -18.69 -6.59
C GLU A 147 -0.55 -19.57 -6.23
N MET A 148 0.67 -19.09 -6.47
CA MET A 148 1.88 -19.87 -6.22
C MET A 148 2.10 -20.17 -4.74
N THR A 149 1.84 -19.18 -3.86
CA THR A 149 2.08 -19.30 -2.41
C THR A 149 0.95 -20.03 -1.68
N GLN A 150 -0.16 -20.36 -2.34
CA GLN A 150 -1.30 -21.01 -1.68
C GLN A 150 -0.94 -22.39 -1.11
N GLY A 151 -1.00 -22.50 0.22
CA GLY A 151 -0.75 -23.76 0.95
C GLY A 151 0.72 -24.16 1.03
N LEU A 152 1.64 -23.26 0.70
CA LEU A 152 3.08 -23.48 0.77
C LEU A 152 3.73 -22.51 1.76
N ASP A 153 4.64 -23.05 2.59
CA ASP A 153 5.32 -22.29 3.66
C ASP A 153 6.82 -22.11 3.41
N LYS A 154 7.35 -22.58 2.29
CA LYS A 154 8.77 -22.47 1.96
C LYS A 154 8.96 -21.91 0.57
N LEU A 155 9.88 -20.97 0.45
CA LEU A 155 10.17 -20.35 -0.83
C LEU A 155 10.67 -21.38 -1.88
N GLU A 156 11.43 -22.38 -1.46
CA GLU A 156 11.91 -23.43 -2.35
C GLU A 156 10.75 -24.20 -3.00
N ASP A 157 9.73 -24.57 -2.21
CA ASP A 157 8.55 -25.31 -2.71
C ASP A 157 7.70 -24.43 -3.64
N ILE A 158 7.63 -23.11 -3.36
CA ILE A 158 6.93 -22.12 -4.19
C ILE A 158 7.64 -21.95 -5.54
N VAL A 159 8.97 -21.87 -5.53
CA VAL A 159 9.79 -21.77 -6.75
C VAL A 159 9.68 -23.05 -7.58
N GLU A 160 9.71 -24.22 -6.97
CA GLU A 160 9.50 -25.49 -7.67
C GLU A 160 8.14 -25.55 -8.35
N LYS A 161 7.06 -25.17 -7.65
CA LYS A 161 5.70 -25.05 -8.21
C LYS A 161 5.65 -24.07 -9.38
N PHE A 162 6.31 -22.92 -9.26
CA PHE A 162 6.39 -21.94 -10.34
C PHE A 162 7.07 -22.53 -11.59
N GLN A 163 8.21 -23.22 -11.41
CA GLN A 163 8.93 -23.87 -12.51
C GLN A 163 8.10 -24.95 -13.18
N GLU A 164 7.35 -25.75 -12.41
CA GLU A 164 6.47 -26.78 -12.95
C GLU A 164 5.36 -26.18 -13.83
N ILE A 165 4.77 -25.05 -13.43
CA ILE A 165 3.66 -24.42 -14.14
C ILE A 165 4.13 -23.62 -15.35
N TYR A 166 5.18 -22.81 -15.19
CA TYR A 166 5.66 -21.89 -16.24
C TYR A 166 6.79 -22.45 -17.09
N ASN A 167 7.37 -23.59 -16.71
CA ASN A 167 8.52 -24.22 -17.36
C ASN A 167 9.73 -23.29 -17.55
N THR A 168 9.95 -22.41 -16.57
CA THR A 168 11.04 -21.44 -16.53
C THR A 168 11.37 -21.08 -15.09
N GLU A 169 12.57 -20.54 -14.87
CA GLU A 169 12.95 -19.93 -13.59
C GLU A 169 12.17 -18.64 -13.38
N PRO A 170 11.76 -18.31 -12.12
CA PRO A 170 11.18 -17.02 -11.81
C PRO A 170 12.22 -15.90 -12.03
N SER A 171 11.79 -14.80 -12.64
CA SER A 171 12.60 -13.60 -12.75
C SER A 171 12.76 -12.91 -11.37
N GLU A 172 13.65 -11.92 -11.26
CA GLU A 172 13.79 -11.12 -10.04
C GLU A 172 12.47 -10.45 -9.65
N THR A 173 11.69 -9.99 -10.63
CA THR A 173 10.35 -9.44 -10.42
C THR A 173 9.37 -10.50 -9.91
N ASP A 174 9.38 -11.70 -10.47
CA ASP A 174 8.53 -12.80 -10.00
C ASP A 174 8.89 -13.17 -8.55
N LEU A 175 10.18 -13.30 -8.25
CA LEU A 175 10.65 -13.58 -6.88
C LEU A 175 10.19 -12.52 -5.88
N PHE A 176 10.21 -11.23 -6.26
CA PHE A 176 9.69 -10.17 -5.39
C PHE A 176 8.23 -10.45 -4.98
N PHE A 177 7.34 -10.78 -5.92
CA PHE A 177 5.94 -11.06 -5.61
C PHE A 177 5.75 -12.37 -4.86
N LEU A 178 6.52 -13.41 -5.19
CA LEU A 178 6.50 -14.69 -4.48
C LEU A 178 6.93 -14.55 -3.02
N GLU A 179 7.98 -13.77 -2.74
CA GLU A 179 8.46 -13.52 -1.39
C GLU A 179 7.55 -12.57 -0.59
N SER A 180 6.90 -11.61 -1.27
CA SER A 180 6.08 -10.59 -0.61
C SER A 180 4.72 -11.11 -0.14
N ILE A 181 4.16 -12.13 -0.79
CA ILE A 181 2.83 -12.70 -0.48
C ILE A 181 2.95 -13.98 0.37
N TYR A 182 4.16 -14.39 0.60
CA TYR A 182 4.47 -15.52 1.43
C TYR A 182 4.34 -15.17 2.92
N GLU A 183 3.35 -15.76 3.60
CA GLU A 183 3.18 -15.84 5.06
C GLU A 183 2.51 -17.15 5.45
#